data_2bcf736d8c0480ad5dd1a4446d6d158d
#
_entry.id   2bcf736d8c0480ad5dd1a4446d6d158d
#
_cell.length_a   1.000
_cell.length_b   1.000
_cell.length_c   1.000
_cell.angle_alpha   90.00
_cell.angle_beta   90.00
_cell.angle_gamma   90.00
#
_symmetry.space_group_name_H-M   'P 1'
#
loop_
_entity.id
_entity.type
_entity.pdbx_description
1 polymer ?
#
loop_
_entity_poly.entity_id
_entity_poly.type
_entity_poly.pdbx_seq_one_letter_code
_entity_poly.pdbx_strand_id
1 'polypeptide(L)'
;QDVVIPNTSLSIYENAIFPWRGDSMGWYRDQLVNSAYKFDFPIHKPWFELTKTQQQLVWDGNEHFEGLHSFFKYLESKSYKIQNRVMLSRYRGKTICASCNGNRLKAEVGYVKIANTSIQHLVGLPLEELAAFFKKLQLDAHDTNIAKRLLVEINNRLSFFKTLCMG
;
A
#
# COMPACT_ATOMS: atom_id res chain seq x y z
N GLN A 1 -10.36 -3.76 -3.70
CA GLN A 1 -11.74 -3.77 -4.21
C GLN A 1 -12.72 -3.25 -3.16
N ASP A 2 -12.63 -3.70 -1.93
CA ASP A 2 -13.57 -3.41 -0.83
C ASP A 2 -13.73 -1.91 -0.48
N VAL A 3 -12.67 -1.13 -0.69
CA VAL A 3 -12.71 0.33 -0.44
C VAL A 3 -13.41 1.09 -1.58
N VAL A 4 -13.36 0.55 -2.79
CA VAL A 4 -13.98 1.16 -3.99
C VAL A 4 -15.47 0.82 -4.03
N ILE A 5 -15.83 -0.39 -3.61
CA ILE A 5 -17.20 -0.90 -3.59
C ILE A 5 -17.47 -1.46 -2.18
N PRO A 6 -17.71 -0.57 -1.21
CA PRO A 6 -17.84 -0.95 0.19
C PRO A 6 -19.16 -1.67 0.51
N ASN A 7 -20.18 -1.45 -0.31
CA ASN A 7 -21.48 -2.14 -0.21
C ASN A 7 -21.83 -2.81 -1.53
N THR A 8 -21.65 -4.10 -1.58
CA THR A 8 -21.93 -4.93 -2.76
C THR A 8 -23.41 -5.18 -3.02
N SER A 9 -24.29 -4.87 -2.07
CA SER A 9 -25.75 -4.98 -2.25
C SER A 9 -26.34 -3.84 -3.09
N LEU A 10 -25.58 -2.76 -3.29
CA LEU A 10 -25.99 -1.66 -4.15
C LEU A 10 -25.69 -1.98 -5.62
N SER A 11 -26.53 -1.46 -6.50
CA SER A 11 -26.32 -1.47 -7.94
C SER A 11 -25.49 -0.27 -8.41
N ILE A 12 -25.03 -0.27 -9.67
CA ILE A 12 -24.34 0.89 -10.27
C ILE A 12 -25.25 2.13 -10.22
N TYR A 13 -26.54 1.94 -10.52
CA TYR A 13 -27.52 3.01 -10.48
C TYR A 13 -27.67 3.61 -9.07
N GLU A 14 -27.60 2.78 -8.03
CA GLU A 14 -27.68 3.18 -6.62
C GLU A 14 -26.32 3.64 -6.04
N ASN A 15 -25.35 3.96 -6.87
CA ASN A 15 -24.03 4.41 -6.45
C ASN A 15 -23.21 3.34 -5.68
N ALA A 16 -23.15 2.11 -6.16
CA ALA A 16 -22.26 1.08 -5.62
C ALA A 16 -20.79 1.52 -5.61
N ILE A 17 -20.36 2.25 -6.65
CA ILE A 17 -18.98 2.71 -6.84
C ILE A 17 -18.74 3.99 -6.05
N PHE A 18 -18.10 3.86 -4.91
CA PHE A 18 -17.89 4.98 -3.97
C PHE A 18 -17.10 6.16 -4.56
N PRO A 19 -16.01 5.95 -5.36
CA PRO A 19 -15.26 7.05 -5.97
C PRO A 19 -16.06 7.91 -6.95
N TRP A 20 -17.12 7.37 -7.54
CA TRP A 20 -17.96 8.07 -8.51
C TRP A 20 -19.15 8.80 -7.90
N ARG A 21 -19.23 8.80 -6.55
CA ARG A 21 -20.27 9.55 -5.83
C ARG A 21 -19.96 11.05 -5.82
N GLY A 22 -21.02 11.85 -5.82
CA GLY A 22 -20.94 13.32 -5.75
C GLY A 22 -20.83 13.97 -7.11
N ASP A 23 -21.12 15.28 -7.15
CA ASP A 23 -21.34 16.05 -8.37
C ASP A 23 -20.11 16.13 -9.28
N SER A 24 -18.92 16.19 -8.69
CA SER A 24 -17.69 16.37 -9.46
C SER A 24 -17.19 15.11 -10.19
N MET A 25 -17.55 13.92 -9.69
CA MET A 25 -17.09 12.62 -10.22
C MET A 25 -18.24 11.73 -10.71
N GLY A 26 -19.49 12.13 -10.48
CA GLY A 26 -20.70 11.43 -10.93
C GLY A 26 -20.78 11.24 -12.44
N TRP A 27 -20.09 12.09 -13.19
CA TRP A 27 -20.01 12.00 -14.65
C TRP A 27 -19.53 10.62 -15.15
N TYR A 28 -18.59 9.97 -14.45
CA TYR A 28 -18.12 8.61 -14.81
C TYR A 28 -19.23 7.57 -14.67
N ARG A 29 -20.03 7.65 -13.59
CA ARG A 29 -21.20 6.79 -13.40
C ARG A 29 -22.25 7.06 -14.49
N ASP A 30 -22.50 8.34 -14.77
CA ASP A 30 -23.53 8.76 -15.71
C ASP A 30 -23.19 8.33 -17.15
N GLN A 31 -21.90 8.32 -17.52
CA GLN A 31 -21.47 7.71 -18.79
C GLN A 31 -21.86 6.23 -18.88
N LEU A 32 -21.55 5.43 -17.86
CA LEU A 32 -21.91 4.02 -17.84
C LEU A 32 -23.42 3.83 -17.86
N VAL A 33 -24.17 4.54 -17.02
CA VAL A 33 -25.64 4.44 -16.95
C VAL A 33 -26.29 4.80 -18.29
N ASN A 34 -25.86 5.89 -18.91
CA ASN A 34 -26.44 6.39 -20.17
C ASN A 34 -26.05 5.54 -21.39
N SER A 35 -24.95 4.79 -21.31
CA SER A 35 -24.49 3.95 -22.42
C SER A 35 -24.82 2.45 -22.25
N ALA A 36 -25.26 2.04 -21.08
CA ALA A 36 -25.48 0.64 -20.70
C ALA A 36 -26.36 -0.15 -21.67
N TYR A 37 -27.38 0.52 -22.27
CA TYR A 37 -28.29 -0.09 -23.23
C TYR A 37 -27.59 -0.55 -24.52
N LYS A 38 -26.42 0.04 -24.86
CA LYS A 38 -25.69 -0.29 -26.10
C LYS A 38 -24.98 -1.66 -26.03
N PHE A 39 -24.71 -2.14 -24.84
CA PHE A 39 -23.99 -3.41 -24.60
C PHE A 39 -24.68 -4.27 -23.53
N ASP A 40 -25.98 -4.04 -23.32
CA ASP A 40 -26.87 -4.82 -22.43
C ASP A 40 -26.31 -4.99 -21.01
N PHE A 41 -25.82 -3.90 -20.41
CA PHE A 41 -25.27 -3.94 -19.07
C PHE A 41 -26.36 -3.72 -18.01
N PRO A 42 -26.48 -4.61 -16.98
CA PRO A 42 -27.56 -4.56 -16.01
C PRO A 42 -27.27 -3.56 -14.88
N ILE A 43 -27.46 -2.28 -15.09
CA ILE A 43 -27.15 -1.19 -14.14
C ILE A 43 -27.92 -1.23 -12.83
N HIS A 44 -29.09 -1.87 -12.80
CA HIS A 44 -29.94 -2.02 -11.60
C HIS A 44 -29.64 -3.28 -10.78
N LYS A 45 -28.77 -4.17 -11.30
CA LYS A 45 -28.40 -5.40 -10.62
C LYS A 45 -27.39 -5.11 -9.50
N PRO A 46 -27.58 -5.69 -8.28
CA PRO A 46 -26.60 -5.56 -7.20
C PRO A 46 -25.19 -5.99 -7.64
N TRP A 47 -24.17 -5.32 -7.13
CA TRP A 47 -22.78 -5.61 -7.51
C TRP A 47 -22.38 -7.07 -7.33
N PHE A 48 -22.81 -7.71 -6.24
CA PHE A 48 -22.48 -9.11 -5.96
C PHE A 48 -23.09 -10.10 -6.94
N GLU A 49 -24.18 -9.73 -7.64
CA GLU A 49 -24.83 -10.55 -8.66
C GLU A 49 -24.27 -10.34 -10.07
N LEU A 50 -23.42 -9.33 -10.27
CA LEU A 50 -22.75 -9.12 -11.55
C LEU A 50 -21.73 -10.24 -11.79
N THR A 51 -21.67 -10.74 -13.03
CA THR A 51 -20.66 -11.69 -13.44
C THR A 51 -19.26 -11.07 -13.34
N LYS A 52 -18.23 -11.91 -13.20
CA LYS A 52 -16.82 -11.44 -13.17
C LYS A 52 -16.45 -10.63 -14.40
N THR A 53 -16.98 -11.00 -15.57
CA THR A 53 -16.78 -10.24 -16.82
C THR A 53 -17.45 -8.87 -16.77
N GLN A 54 -18.64 -8.75 -16.22
CA GLN A 54 -19.33 -7.47 -16.03
C GLN A 54 -18.61 -6.59 -14.99
N GLN A 55 -18.16 -7.18 -13.89
CA GLN A 55 -17.35 -6.46 -12.90
C GLN A 55 -16.04 -5.98 -13.53
N GLN A 56 -15.35 -6.82 -14.29
CA GLN A 56 -14.11 -6.45 -14.98
C GLN A 56 -14.33 -5.34 -16.00
N LEU A 57 -15.45 -5.37 -16.71
CA LEU A 57 -15.84 -4.31 -17.66
C LEU A 57 -15.96 -2.94 -16.97
N VAL A 58 -16.49 -2.90 -15.74
CA VAL A 58 -16.54 -1.65 -14.95
C VAL A 58 -15.14 -1.13 -14.59
N TRP A 59 -14.18 -2.04 -14.36
CA TRP A 59 -12.79 -1.65 -14.12
C TRP A 59 -12.08 -1.15 -15.37
N ASP A 60 -12.23 -1.83 -16.47
CA ASP A 60 -11.50 -1.54 -17.71
C ASP A 60 -12.16 -0.43 -18.55
N GLY A 61 -13.50 -0.37 -18.54
CA GLY A 61 -14.28 0.47 -19.44
C GLY A 61 -14.41 -0.14 -20.83
N ASN A 62 -15.03 0.59 -21.75
CA ASN A 62 -15.15 0.26 -23.16
C ASN A 62 -15.19 1.55 -24.02
N GLU A 63 -15.54 1.43 -25.31
CA GLU A 63 -15.66 2.58 -26.22
C GLU A 63 -16.75 3.60 -25.85
N HIS A 64 -17.67 3.24 -24.92
CA HIS A 64 -18.82 4.06 -24.56
C HIS A 64 -18.70 4.72 -23.18
N PHE A 65 -17.83 4.20 -22.29
CA PHE A 65 -17.60 4.78 -20.98
C PHE A 65 -16.18 4.52 -20.49
N GLU A 66 -15.68 5.42 -19.66
CA GLU A 66 -14.39 5.28 -18.99
C GLU A 66 -14.52 4.46 -17.70
N GLY A 67 -13.73 3.37 -17.60
CA GLY A 67 -13.70 2.50 -16.42
C GLY A 67 -12.93 3.10 -15.25
N LEU A 68 -12.95 2.36 -14.13
CA LEU A 68 -12.24 2.72 -12.89
C LEU A 68 -10.74 2.90 -13.09
N HIS A 69 -10.09 2.10 -13.95
CA HIS A 69 -8.67 2.26 -14.24
C HIS A 69 -8.36 3.61 -14.89
N SER A 70 -9.16 4.05 -15.86
CA SER A 70 -9.04 5.37 -16.50
C SER A 70 -9.27 6.50 -15.48
N PHE A 71 -10.29 6.35 -14.64
CA PHE A 71 -10.58 7.27 -13.55
C PHE A 71 -9.39 7.46 -12.61
N PHE A 72 -8.79 6.39 -12.10
CA PHE A 72 -7.63 6.48 -11.21
C PHE A 72 -6.41 7.05 -11.93
N LYS A 73 -6.17 6.70 -13.18
CA LYS A 73 -5.11 7.28 -14.02
C LYS A 73 -5.30 8.79 -14.21
N TYR A 74 -6.54 9.24 -14.42
CA TYR A 74 -6.86 10.66 -14.46
C TYR A 74 -6.51 11.36 -13.14
N LEU A 75 -6.91 10.81 -11.99
CA LEU A 75 -6.57 11.37 -10.68
C LEU A 75 -5.05 11.45 -10.46
N GLU A 76 -4.30 10.45 -10.90
CA GLU A 76 -2.83 10.42 -10.83
C GLU A 76 -2.20 11.52 -11.69
N SER A 77 -2.67 11.69 -12.93
CA SER A 77 -2.18 12.74 -13.83
C SER A 77 -2.45 14.15 -13.31
N LYS A 78 -3.49 14.32 -12.48
CA LYS A 78 -3.88 15.59 -11.85
C LYS A 78 -3.56 15.62 -10.34
N SER A 79 -2.57 14.86 -9.90
CA SER A 79 -2.17 14.74 -8.48
C SER A 79 -1.58 16.03 -7.88
N TYR A 80 -1.27 17.04 -8.71
CA TYR A 80 -0.91 18.38 -8.24
C TYR A 80 -2.09 19.08 -7.53
N LYS A 81 -3.33 18.69 -7.80
CA LYS A 81 -4.52 19.17 -7.09
C LYS A 81 -4.68 18.41 -5.77
N ILE A 82 -4.83 19.16 -4.67
CA ILE A 82 -4.94 18.58 -3.30
C ILE A 82 -6.13 17.59 -3.22
N GLN A 83 -7.27 17.93 -3.80
CA GLN A 83 -8.47 17.08 -3.78
C GLN A 83 -8.21 15.70 -4.40
N ASN A 84 -7.51 15.65 -5.54
CA ASN A 84 -7.18 14.40 -6.21
C ASN A 84 -6.20 13.55 -5.40
N ARG A 85 -5.20 14.17 -4.73
CA ARG A 85 -4.30 13.46 -3.81
C ARG A 85 -5.04 12.87 -2.61
N VAL A 86 -5.95 13.61 -2.02
CA VAL A 86 -6.77 13.14 -0.89
C VAL A 86 -7.66 11.98 -1.35
N MET A 87 -8.27 12.09 -2.53
CA MET A 87 -9.07 11.01 -3.10
C MET A 87 -8.22 9.76 -3.35
N LEU A 88 -7.09 9.89 -4.03
CA LEU A 88 -6.16 8.78 -4.27
C LEU A 88 -5.71 8.09 -2.98
N SER A 89 -5.42 8.86 -1.92
CA SER A 89 -4.96 8.30 -0.64
C SER A 89 -6.00 7.41 0.05
N ARG A 90 -7.28 7.64 -0.20
CA ARG A 90 -8.39 6.82 0.35
C ARG A 90 -8.47 5.44 -0.31
N TYR A 91 -8.08 5.33 -1.59
CA TYR A 91 -8.21 4.10 -2.38
C TYR A 91 -6.89 3.37 -2.60
N ARG A 92 -5.74 4.01 -2.30
CA ARG A 92 -4.44 3.36 -2.34
C ARG A 92 -4.25 2.46 -1.12
N GLY A 93 -4.10 1.18 -1.37
CA GLY A 93 -3.68 0.23 -0.34
C GLY A 93 -2.22 0.42 0.06
N LYS A 94 -1.88 -0.05 1.25
CA LYS A 94 -0.47 -0.21 1.67
C LYS A 94 0.01 -1.56 1.16
N THR A 95 0.99 -1.54 0.27
CA THR A 95 1.63 -2.76 -0.24
C THR A 95 3.10 -2.78 0.19
N ILE A 96 3.61 -3.98 0.38
CA ILE A 96 5.04 -4.16 0.62
C ILE A 96 5.78 -3.82 -0.69
N CYS A 97 6.79 -2.97 -0.61
CA CYS A 97 7.60 -2.60 -1.76
C CYS A 97 8.35 -3.82 -2.30
N ALA A 98 8.16 -4.17 -3.57
CA ALA A 98 8.80 -5.32 -4.20
C ALA A 98 10.34 -5.19 -4.26
N SER A 99 10.88 -3.96 -4.29
CA SER A 99 12.32 -3.71 -4.35
C SER A 99 13.00 -3.89 -2.98
N CYS A 100 12.37 -3.45 -1.89
CA CYS A 100 12.99 -3.49 -0.57
C CYS A 100 12.31 -4.46 0.41
N ASN A 101 11.26 -5.16 0.00
CA ASN A 101 10.50 -6.11 0.82
C ASN A 101 10.12 -5.58 2.22
N GLY A 102 9.84 -4.27 2.29
CA GLY A 102 9.41 -3.60 3.52
C GLY A 102 10.53 -3.03 4.39
N ASN A 103 11.81 -3.35 4.16
CA ASN A 103 12.93 -2.87 4.98
C ASN A 103 13.34 -1.41 4.71
N ARG A 104 12.79 -0.76 3.66
CA ARG A 104 13.02 0.64 3.26
C ARG A 104 14.47 0.98 2.89
N LEU A 105 15.32 0.00 2.70
CA LEU A 105 16.71 0.14 2.32
C LEU A 105 16.91 -0.32 0.87
N LYS A 106 17.88 0.27 0.17
CA LYS A 106 18.29 -0.17 -1.16
C LYS A 106 18.95 -1.54 -1.09
N ALA A 107 18.90 -2.32 -2.17
CA ALA A 107 19.47 -3.67 -2.23
C ALA A 107 20.99 -3.68 -1.95
N GLU A 108 21.71 -2.66 -2.44
CA GLU A 108 23.16 -2.53 -2.32
C GLU A 108 23.65 -2.39 -0.87
N VAL A 109 22.81 -1.87 0.03
CA VAL A 109 23.13 -1.77 1.46
C VAL A 109 23.34 -3.17 2.10
N GLY A 110 22.76 -4.20 1.51
CA GLY A 110 22.96 -5.60 1.93
C GLY A 110 24.36 -6.14 1.71
N TYR A 111 25.20 -5.49 0.91
CA TYR A 111 26.59 -5.89 0.71
C TYR A 111 27.47 -5.62 1.95
N VAL A 112 27.11 -4.60 2.75
CA VAL A 112 27.79 -4.34 4.02
C VAL A 112 27.23 -5.26 5.08
N LYS A 113 28.11 -6.05 5.69
CA LYS A 113 27.75 -7.05 6.72
C LYS A 113 28.54 -6.84 7.99
N ILE A 114 27.91 -7.10 9.12
CA ILE A 114 28.51 -7.17 10.46
C ILE A 114 28.35 -8.62 10.93
N ALA A 115 29.46 -9.32 11.22
CA ALA A 115 29.44 -10.75 11.55
C ALA A 115 28.58 -11.57 10.57
N ASN A 116 28.80 -11.40 9.27
CA ASN A 116 28.07 -12.03 8.16
C ASN A 116 26.57 -11.67 8.07
N THR A 117 26.06 -10.75 8.86
CA THR A 117 24.66 -10.33 8.87
C THR A 117 24.51 -8.94 8.27
N SER A 118 23.59 -8.79 7.29
CA SER A 118 23.32 -7.49 6.64
C SER A 118 22.46 -6.60 7.53
N ILE A 119 22.57 -5.28 7.35
CA ILE A 119 21.71 -4.31 8.04
C ILE A 119 20.23 -4.53 7.72
N GLN A 120 19.91 -4.97 6.49
CA GLN A 120 18.55 -5.27 6.07
C GLN A 120 17.93 -6.40 6.91
N HIS A 121 18.72 -7.42 7.22
CA HIS A 121 18.28 -8.51 8.09
C HIS A 121 18.12 -8.03 9.54
N LEU A 122 19.09 -7.28 10.06
CA LEU A 122 19.05 -6.77 11.44
C LEU A 122 17.83 -5.88 11.70
N VAL A 123 17.48 -4.99 10.76
CA VAL A 123 16.31 -4.09 10.89
C VAL A 123 14.99 -4.86 10.89
N GLY A 124 14.94 -6.05 10.29
CA GLY A 124 13.76 -6.92 10.27
C GLY A 124 13.59 -7.80 11.51
N LEU A 125 14.61 -7.89 12.39
CA LEU A 125 14.55 -8.75 13.58
C LEU A 125 13.64 -8.18 14.67
N PRO A 126 12.94 -9.04 15.43
CA PRO A 126 12.34 -8.66 16.70
C PRO A 126 13.36 -8.04 17.65
N LEU A 127 12.91 -7.12 18.52
CA LEU A 127 13.78 -6.36 19.42
C LEU A 127 14.66 -7.26 20.31
N GLU A 128 14.11 -8.38 20.76
CA GLU A 128 14.84 -9.33 21.60
C GLU A 128 15.98 -10.03 20.86
N GLU A 129 15.72 -10.45 19.61
CA GLU A 129 16.72 -11.10 18.77
C GLU A 129 17.82 -10.11 18.38
N LEU A 130 17.43 -8.86 18.06
CA LEU A 130 18.37 -7.79 17.76
C LEU A 130 19.27 -7.48 18.96
N ALA A 131 18.71 -7.41 20.17
CA ALA A 131 19.48 -7.21 21.41
C ALA A 131 20.41 -8.39 21.68
N ALA A 132 19.95 -9.63 21.45
CA ALA A 132 20.78 -10.81 21.59
C ALA A 132 21.94 -10.83 20.59
N PHE A 133 21.70 -10.42 19.36
CA PHE A 133 22.72 -10.29 18.31
C PHE A 133 23.85 -9.35 18.77
N PHE A 134 23.52 -8.11 19.18
CA PHE A 134 24.53 -7.14 19.60
C PHE A 134 25.27 -7.53 20.89
N LYS A 135 24.65 -8.26 21.79
CA LYS A 135 25.31 -8.80 22.99
C LYS A 135 26.30 -9.92 22.69
N LYS A 136 26.00 -10.74 21.66
CA LYS A 136 26.86 -11.87 21.24
C LYS A 136 27.88 -11.49 20.17
N LEU A 137 27.84 -10.25 19.68
CA LEU A 137 28.68 -9.78 18.61
C LEU A 137 30.15 -9.84 19.00
N GLN A 138 30.93 -10.63 18.28
CA GLN A 138 32.39 -10.72 18.41
C GLN A 138 33.01 -10.02 17.20
N LEU A 139 33.82 -9.02 17.48
CA LEU A 139 34.61 -8.27 16.51
C LEU A 139 36.08 -8.48 16.80
N ASP A 140 36.94 -8.27 15.81
CA ASP A 140 38.37 -8.23 16.05
C ASP A 140 38.78 -7.03 16.93
N ALA A 141 40.04 -6.97 17.35
CA ALA A 141 40.52 -5.93 18.26
C ALA A 141 40.47 -4.52 17.67
N HIS A 142 40.68 -4.41 16.37
CA HIS A 142 40.61 -3.14 15.63
C HIS A 142 39.17 -2.62 15.55
N ASP A 143 38.26 -3.45 15.07
CA ASP A 143 36.85 -3.10 14.91
C ASP A 143 36.16 -2.88 16.26
N THR A 144 36.53 -3.65 17.28
CA THR A 144 36.04 -3.45 18.65
C THR A 144 36.40 -2.05 19.18
N ASN A 145 37.60 -1.58 18.92
CA ASN A 145 38.05 -0.27 19.40
C ASN A 145 37.29 0.85 18.67
N ILE A 146 37.11 0.74 17.37
CA ILE A 146 36.33 1.71 16.55
C ILE A 146 34.85 1.72 16.95
N ALA A 147 34.24 0.55 17.09
CA ALA A 147 32.80 0.41 17.33
C ALA A 147 32.41 0.61 18.81
N LYS A 148 33.37 0.66 19.75
CA LYS A 148 33.12 0.68 21.21
C LYS A 148 32.02 1.65 21.63
N ARG A 149 32.12 2.91 21.21
CA ARG A 149 31.16 3.96 21.57
C ARG A 149 29.78 3.70 20.95
N LEU A 150 29.75 3.25 19.68
CA LEU A 150 28.51 2.94 18.98
C LEU A 150 27.80 1.73 19.60
N LEU A 151 28.53 0.70 19.96
CA LEU A 151 27.96 -0.51 20.58
C LEU A 151 27.38 -0.22 21.97
N VAL A 152 28.01 0.64 22.76
CA VAL A 152 27.44 1.10 24.03
C VAL A 152 26.11 1.82 23.81
N GLU A 153 26.05 2.75 22.87
CA GLU A 153 24.85 3.50 22.57
C GLU A 153 23.74 2.60 22.03
N ILE A 154 24.04 1.69 21.11
CA ILE A 154 23.08 0.72 20.58
C ILE A 154 22.49 -0.13 21.70
N ASN A 155 23.32 -0.72 22.56
CA ASN A 155 22.88 -1.56 23.65
C ASN A 155 22.03 -0.79 24.68
N ASN A 156 22.38 0.47 24.98
CA ASN A 156 21.60 1.32 25.87
C ASN A 156 20.21 1.59 25.29
N ARG A 157 20.12 1.93 24.01
CA ARG A 157 18.82 2.16 23.33
C ARG A 157 17.99 0.89 23.27
N LEU A 158 18.58 -0.24 22.91
CA LEU A 158 17.86 -1.53 22.85
C LEU A 158 17.33 -1.93 24.23
N SER A 159 18.11 -1.74 25.31
CA SER A 159 17.66 -2.02 26.66
C SER A 159 16.53 -1.09 27.12
N PHE A 160 16.60 0.19 26.76
CA PHE A 160 15.54 1.17 27.03
C PHE A 160 14.22 0.79 26.33
N PHE A 161 14.28 0.47 25.03
CA PHE A 161 13.08 0.02 24.30
C PHE A 161 12.50 -1.28 24.86
N LYS A 162 13.35 -2.21 25.29
CA LYS A 162 12.90 -3.44 25.93
C LYS A 162 12.13 -3.16 27.23
N THR A 163 12.57 -2.20 28.00
CA THR A 163 11.88 -1.79 29.25
C THR A 163 10.51 -1.16 28.94
N LEU A 164 10.41 -0.34 27.89
CA LEU A 164 9.16 0.29 27.49
C LEU A 164 8.12 -0.67 26.91
N CYS A 165 8.58 -1.70 26.19
CA CYS A 165 7.68 -2.67 25.54
C CYS A 165 7.18 -3.78 26.49
N MET A 166 7.68 -3.86 27.71
CA MET A 166 7.29 -4.84 28.72
C MET A 166 6.42 -4.26 29.86
N GLY A 167 6.00 -2.99 29.72
CA GLY A 167 5.13 -2.28 30.68
C GLY A 167 3.65 -2.30 30.30
#